data_83b3f5f64abac960239b721aedb1a85e
#
_entry.id   83b3f5f64abac960239b721aedb1a85e
#
_cell.length_a   1.000
_cell.length_b   1.000
_cell.length_c   1.000
_cell.angle_alpha   90.00
_cell.angle_beta   90.00
_cell.angle_gamma   90.00
#
_symmetry.space_group_name_H-M   'P 1'
#
loop_
_entity.id
_entity.type
_entity.pdbx_description
1 polymer ?
#
loop_
_entity_poly.entity_id
_entity_poly.type
_entity_poly.pdbx_seq_one_letter_code
_entity_poly.pdbx_strand_id
1 'polypeptide(L)'
;KEGIRHGVRKVNIDTDLQWGFTTGVRDYFLANGDYVKTQIGNPEGDEKPNKKYYDPRVWIRAGEITFKERLTRSFKDLNNTNTNV
;
A
#
# COMPACT_ATOMS: atom_id res chain seq x y z
N LYS A 1 -0.61 -9.62 -31.60
CA LYS A 1 0.17 -10.13 -30.49
C LYS A 1 0.80 -9.04 -29.66
N GLU A 2 1.29 -8.02 -30.30
CA GLU A 2 1.86 -6.90 -29.57
C GLU A 2 0.80 -6.16 -28.76
N GLY A 3 -0.39 -6.03 -29.30
CA GLY A 3 -1.52 -5.46 -28.56
C GLY A 3 -1.83 -6.26 -27.31
N ILE A 4 -1.75 -7.57 -27.41
CA ILE A 4 -1.98 -8.45 -26.27
C ILE A 4 -0.88 -8.26 -25.23
N ARG A 5 0.37 -8.12 -25.67
CA ARG A 5 1.47 -7.87 -24.75
C ARG A 5 1.30 -6.57 -24.00
N HIS A 6 0.91 -5.52 -24.72
CA HIS A 6 0.67 -4.23 -24.08
C HIS A 6 -0.44 -4.33 -23.06
N GLY A 7 -1.51 -5.04 -23.37
CA GLY A 7 -2.60 -5.26 -22.44
C GLY A 7 -2.15 -5.99 -21.18
N VAL A 8 -1.37 -7.04 -21.37
CA VAL A 8 -0.84 -7.83 -20.23
C VAL A 8 0.07 -6.96 -19.37
N ARG A 9 0.96 -6.18 -20.01
CA ARG A 9 1.87 -5.31 -19.29
C ARG A 9 1.11 -4.27 -18.48
N LYS A 10 0.08 -3.68 -19.08
CA LYS A 10 -0.75 -2.69 -18.40
C LYS A 10 -1.45 -3.30 -17.18
N VAL A 11 -1.99 -4.49 -17.34
CA VAL A 11 -2.62 -5.22 -16.24
C VAL A 11 -1.61 -5.51 -15.14
N ASN A 12 -0.39 -5.88 -15.51
CA ASN A 12 0.65 -6.16 -14.52
C ASN A 12 1.02 -4.91 -13.73
N ILE A 13 1.08 -3.75 -14.38
CA ILE A 13 1.38 -2.49 -13.70
C ILE A 13 0.27 -2.16 -12.71
N ASP A 14 -0.99 -2.27 -13.13
CA ASP A 14 -2.11 -2.01 -12.25
C ASP A 14 -2.11 -2.96 -11.06
N THR A 15 -1.84 -4.23 -11.31
CA THR A 15 -1.78 -5.23 -10.25
C THR A 15 -0.66 -4.92 -9.28
N ASP A 16 0.50 -4.51 -9.79
CA ASP A 16 1.64 -4.18 -8.95
C ASP A 16 1.35 -2.96 -8.08
N LEU A 17 0.66 -1.96 -8.61
CA LEU A 17 0.29 -0.77 -7.84
C LEU A 17 -0.73 -1.11 -6.77
N GLN A 18 -1.71 -1.95 -7.09
CA GLN A 18 -2.67 -2.43 -6.10
C GLN A 18 -1.97 -3.20 -4.99
N TRP A 19 -1.03 -4.05 -5.35
CA TRP A 19 -0.24 -4.79 -4.38
C TRP A 19 0.59 -3.84 -3.52
N GLY A 20 1.17 -2.80 -4.14
CA GLY A 20 1.92 -1.79 -3.41
C GLY A 20 1.08 -1.10 -2.34
N PHE A 21 -0.17 -0.75 -2.67
CA PHE A 21 -1.09 -0.20 -1.69
C PHE A 21 -1.40 -1.22 -0.60
N THR A 22 -1.71 -2.44 -1.00
CA THR A 22 -2.09 -3.51 -0.09
C THR A 22 -0.98 -3.84 0.89
N THR A 23 0.28 -3.84 0.45
CA THR A 23 1.39 -4.16 1.35
C THR A 23 1.52 -3.15 2.48
N GLY A 24 1.28 -1.87 2.21
CA GLY A 24 1.29 -0.85 3.26
C GLY A 24 0.20 -1.08 4.29
N VAL A 25 -1.01 -1.35 3.81
CA VAL A 25 -2.13 -1.64 4.69
C VAL A 25 -1.88 -2.93 5.47
N ARG A 26 -1.39 -3.96 4.80
CA ARG A 26 -1.06 -5.23 5.43
C ARG A 26 -0.05 -5.05 6.55
N ASP A 27 1.04 -4.35 6.27
CA ASP A 27 2.10 -4.16 7.26
C ASP A 27 1.59 -3.37 8.46
N TYR A 28 0.72 -2.39 8.21
CA TYR A 28 0.10 -1.65 9.29
C TYR A 28 -0.73 -2.58 10.18
N PHE A 29 -1.54 -3.44 9.59
CA PHE A 29 -2.38 -4.36 10.36
C PHE A 29 -1.54 -5.43 11.07
N LEU A 30 -0.43 -5.85 10.49
CA LEU A 30 0.47 -6.79 11.15
C LEU A 30 1.10 -6.16 12.40
N ALA A 31 1.44 -4.87 12.31
CA ALA A 31 2.05 -4.16 13.43
C ALA A 31 1.04 -3.77 14.50
N ASN A 32 -0.18 -3.41 14.10
CA ASN A 32 -1.17 -2.81 14.99
C ASN A 32 -2.48 -3.59 15.05
N GLY A 33 -2.49 -4.84 14.58
CA GLY A 33 -3.70 -5.63 14.45
C GLY A 33 -4.47 -5.80 15.75
N ASP A 34 -3.78 -5.94 16.86
CA ASP A 34 -4.43 -6.13 18.14
C ASP A 34 -5.28 -4.92 18.52
N TYR A 35 -4.87 -3.75 18.11
CA TYR A 35 -5.56 -2.51 18.43
C TYR A 35 -6.61 -2.13 17.40
N VAL A 36 -6.64 -2.83 16.28
CA VAL A 36 -7.66 -2.67 15.25
C VAL A 36 -8.83 -3.63 15.51
N LYS A 37 -8.57 -4.74 16.17
CA LYS A 37 -9.58 -5.75 16.45
C LYS A 37 -10.55 -5.31 17.55
N THR A 38 -10.14 -4.41 18.43
CA THR A 38 -10.96 -3.96 19.54
C THR A 38 -11.09 -2.45 19.53
N GLN A 39 -12.17 -1.98 20.08
CA GLN A 39 -12.44 -0.55 20.13
C GLN A 39 -11.65 0.14 21.25
N ILE A 40 -11.31 -0.57 22.28
CA ILE A 40 -10.68 -0.03 23.48
C ILE A 40 -9.59 -1.00 23.93
N GLY A 41 -8.50 -0.45 24.47
CA GLY A 41 -7.41 -1.23 25.02
C GLY A 41 -6.18 -1.23 24.13
N ASN A 42 -5.12 -0.55 24.58
CA ASN A 42 -3.86 -0.48 23.84
C ASN A 42 -2.71 -0.31 24.85
N PRO A 43 -1.44 -0.22 24.37
CA PRO A 43 -0.31 -0.13 25.32
C PRO A 43 -0.33 1.10 26.22
N GLU A 44 -1.10 2.13 25.87
CA GLU A 44 -1.22 3.33 26.71
C GLU A 44 -2.15 3.09 27.90
N GLY A 45 -3.06 2.11 27.80
CA GLY A 45 -3.96 1.78 28.88
C GLY A 45 -5.10 0.90 28.40
N ASP A 46 -5.61 0.05 29.32
CA ASP A 46 -6.68 -0.91 29.00
C ASP A 46 -8.00 -0.22 28.65
N GLU A 47 -8.16 1.04 29.08
CA GLU A 47 -9.39 1.80 28.86
C GLU A 47 -9.24 2.84 27.75
N LYS A 48 -8.06 2.93 27.14
CA LYS A 48 -7.80 3.93 26.11
C LYS A 48 -8.47 3.54 24.80
N PRO A 49 -9.11 4.48 24.11
CA PRO A 49 -9.72 4.17 22.83
C PRO A 49 -8.68 3.91 21.76
N ASN A 50 -9.01 2.99 20.85
CA ASN A 50 -8.11 2.59 19.77
C ASN A 50 -8.37 3.34 18.47
N LYS A 51 -9.13 4.43 18.52
CA LYS A 51 -9.50 5.16 17.31
C LYS A 51 -8.31 5.54 16.45
N LYS A 52 -7.20 5.94 17.07
CA LYS A 52 -6.01 6.32 16.30
C LYS A 52 -5.38 5.15 15.56
N TYR A 53 -5.76 3.92 15.90
CA TYR A 53 -5.26 2.72 15.22
C TYR A 53 -6.23 2.25 14.14
N TYR A 54 -7.53 2.22 14.42
CA TYR A 54 -8.49 1.68 13.46
C TYR A 54 -9.10 2.71 12.53
N ASP A 55 -8.85 3.98 12.74
CA ASP A 55 -9.38 5.03 11.85
C ASP A 55 -8.94 4.74 10.42
N PRO A 56 -9.89 4.59 9.46
CA PRO A 56 -9.52 4.27 8.08
C PRO A 56 -8.50 5.24 7.48
N ARG A 57 -8.52 6.50 7.88
CA ARG A 57 -7.57 7.47 7.37
C ARG A 57 -6.13 7.10 7.70
N VAL A 58 -5.91 6.41 8.81
CA VAL A 58 -4.57 6.02 9.24
C VAL A 58 -4.04 4.87 8.39
N TRP A 59 -4.82 3.79 8.22
CA TRP A 59 -4.33 2.66 7.46
C TRP A 59 -4.43 2.88 5.94
N ILE A 60 -5.35 3.73 5.48
CA ILE A 60 -5.35 4.15 4.09
C ILE A 60 -4.08 4.94 3.78
N ARG A 61 -3.67 5.81 4.69
CA ARG A 61 -2.43 6.57 4.54
C ARG A 61 -1.22 5.64 4.43
N ALA A 62 -1.18 4.59 5.22
CA ALA A 62 -0.11 3.60 5.12
C ALA A 62 -0.05 2.98 3.73
N GLY A 63 -1.21 2.67 3.15
CA GLY A 63 -1.27 2.16 1.79
C GLY A 63 -0.85 3.19 0.76
N GLU A 64 -1.22 4.45 0.96
CA GLU A 64 -0.83 5.52 0.05
C GLU A 64 0.69 5.70 0.00
N ILE A 65 1.36 5.58 1.12
CA ILE A 65 2.81 5.75 1.17
C ILE A 65 3.51 4.68 0.34
N THR A 66 3.15 3.43 0.52
CA THR A 66 3.74 2.33 -0.24
C THR A 66 3.31 2.35 -1.70
N PHE A 67 2.10 2.80 -1.98
CA PHE A 67 1.62 3.00 -3.35
C PHE A 67 2.50 4.05 -4.07
N LYS A 68 2.77 5.16 -3.41
CA LYS A 68 3.62 6.22 -3.97
C LYS A 68 5.02 5.73 -4.25
N GLU A 69 5.58 4.96 -3.35
CA GLU A 69 6.92 4.41 -3.53
C GLU A 69 6.96 3.50 -4.75
N ARG A 70 5.95 2.68 -4.93
CA ARG A 70 5.85 1.77 -6.07
C ARG A 70 5.68 2.53 -7.36
N LEU A 71 4.84 3.56 -7.34
CA LEU A 71 4.59 4.40 -8.50
C LEU A 71 5.87 5.11 -8.94
N THR A 72 6.61 5.67 -7.99
CA THR A 72 7.88 6.33 -8.25
C THR A 72 8.88 5.38 -8.89
N ARG A 73 8.94 4.15 -8.39
CA ARG A 73 9.82 3.12 -8.93
C ARG A 73 9.44 2.77 -10.36
N SER A 74 8.15 2.67 -10.65
CA SER A 74 7.67 2.38 -11.99
C SER A 74 8.06 3.47 -12.98
N PHE A 75 7.94 4.73 -12.60
CA PHE A 75 8.37 5.85 -13.43
C PHE A 75 9.87 5.85 -13.67
N LYS A 76 10.65 5.52 -12.65
CA LYS A 76 12.10 5.40 -12.80
C LYS A 76 12.47 4.34 -13.81
N ASP A 77 11.82 3.20 -13.72
CA ASP A 77 12.08 2.10 -14.64
C ASP A 77 11.73 2.47 -16.08
N LEU A 78 10.62 3.17 -16.27
CA LEU A 78 10.22 3.64 -17.57
C LEU A 78 11.24 4.63 -18.15
N ASN A 79 11.68 5.57 -17.32
CA ASN A 79 12.68 6.55 -17.75
C ASN A 79 14.00 5.90 -18.11
N ASN A 80 14.43 4.92 -17.33
CA ASN A 80 15.66 4.19 -17.64
C ASN A 80 15.54 3.44 -18.95
N THR A 81 14.39 2.83 -19.19
CA THR A 81 14.13 2.13 -20.44
C THR A 81 14.19 3.09 -21.63
N ASN A 82 13.58 4.25 -21.49
CA ASN A 82 13.59 5.27 -22.55
C ASN A 82 15.00 5.80 -22.80
N THR A 83 15.78 5.96 -21.75
CA THR A 83 17.14 6.45 -21.86
C THR A 83 18.03 5.46 -22.62
N ASN A 84 17.78 4.19 -22.44
CA ASN A 84 18.56 3.13 -23.07
C ASN A 84 18.22 2.94 -24.55
N VAL A 85 17.09 3.45 -25.00
CA VAL A 85 16.71 3.37 -26.39
C VAL A 85 17.38 4.48 -27.17
#